data_a3f7c7431918de636af203e54c186123
#
_entry.id   a3f7c7431918de636af203e54c186123
#
_cell.length_a   1.000
_cell.length_b   1.000
_cell.length_c   1.000
_cell.angle_alpha   90.00
_cell.angle_beta   90.00
_cell.angle_gamma   90.00
#
_symmetry.space_group_name_H-M   'P 1'
#
loop_
_entity.id
_entity.type
_entity.pdbx_description
1 polymer ?
#
loop_
_entity_poly.entity_id
_entity_poly.type
_entity_poly.pdbx_seq_one_letter_code
_entity_poly.pdbx_strand_id
1 'polypeptide(L)'
;MIAVEEARPSVDASPGRSCPLHYRYRPEDFAVEAPAHLQGLDVLYVVGGLYGNALALERVLELFERETGRKRLVFNGDFHWFDADPDTFARVQRQVLMHEALRGNVETELAALDADDDAGCGCAYPDWVGDGVVERSNRILKRLRQAATPEQQAALAALPMWQRADVGPLRLGLVHGDATSLAGWGFAQEHLQDASHRETVARWFDRARVDAFACTHTCLPVFQALTADEADGAEKRRWVLNNGATGMPNFAGDRSGLLTRVAVTPYRGPERRFGIVTGSGTVHVDAIGVEFDPVAWLEHFRRDWPAGSDAHTSYFERITKGPTYEPREAVRDVAGQPLSCRLAAHSTSTR
;
A
#
# COMPACT_ATOMS: atom_id res chain seq x y z
N MET A 1 -4.95 -23.68 -43.19
CA MET A 1 -5.58 -22.74 -42.23
C MET A 1 -5.99 -23.59 -41.04
N ILE A 2 -5.18 -23.55 -39.98
CA ILE A 2 -5.47 -24.18 -38.69
C ILE A 2 -5.95 -23.05 -37.78
N ALA A 3 -7.21 -23.12 -37.38
CA ALA A 3 -7.79 -22.19 -36.45
C ALA A 3 -7.10 -22.36 -35.08
N VAL A 4 -6.46 -21.33 -34.59
CA VAL A 4 -5.99 -21.26 -33.22
C VAL A 4 -7.22 -20.95 -32.35
N GLU A 5 -7.70 -21.99 -31.66
CA GLU A 5 -8.75 -21.89 -30.68
C GLU A 5 -8.22 -21.06 -29.50
N GLU A 6 -8.63 -19.80 -29.39
CA GLU A 6 -8.36 -18.96 -28.22
C GLU A 6 -8.99 -19.64 -26.99
N ALA A 7 -8.14 -20.13 -26.10
CA ALA A 7 -8.56 -20.69 -24.82
C ALA A 7 -9.34 -19.60 -24.05
N ARG A 8 -10.65 -19.80 -23.89
CA ARG A 8 -11.48 -19.00 -22.99
C ARG A 8 -10.91 -19.13 -21.57
N PRO A 9 -10.72 -18.03 -20.83
CA PRO A 9 -10.33 -18.14 -19.44
C PRO A 9 -11.41 -18.94 -18.68
N SER A 10 -10.97 -19.88 -17.87
CA SER A 10 -11.84 -20.70 -17.02
C SER A 10 -12.66 -19.81 -16.08
N VAL A 11 -13.97 -19.87 -16.21
CA VAL A 11 -14.95 -19.11 -15.41
C VAL A 11 -15.23 -19.89 -14.13
N ASP A 12 -14.24 -20.03 -13.23
CA ASP A 12 -14.45 -20.59 -11.89
C ASP A 12 -13.35 -20.14 -10.90
N ALA A 13 -13.09 -18.83 -10.84
CA ALA A 13 -12.30 -18.31 -9.73
C ALA A 13 -13.25 -17.99 -8.56
N SER A 14 -13.07 -18.67 -7.44
CA SER A 14 -13.84 -18.41 -6.22
C SER A 14 -13.73 -16.93 -5.81
N PRO A 15 -14.81 -16.31 -5.28
CA PRO A 15 -14.78 -14.93 -4.79
C PRO A 15 -13.59 -14.67 -3.87
N GLY A 16 -12.87 -13.56 -4.08
CA GLY A 16 -11.65 -13.20 -3.33
C GLY A 16 -10.35 -13.74 -3.91
N ARG A 17 -10.40 -14.67 -4.87
CA ARG A 17 -9.22 -15.19 -5.60
C ARG A 17 -9.11 -14.67 -7.04
N SER A 18 -10.17 -14.11 -7.57
CA SER A 18 -10.18 -13.53 -8.90
C SER A 18 -9.59 -12.11 -8.89
N CYS A 19 -8.87 -11.77 -9.98
CA CYS A 19 -8.51 -10.41 -10.30
C CYS A 19 -9.46 -9.93 -11.40
N PRO A 20 -10.51 -9.17 -11.08
CA PRO A 20 -11.49 -8.71 -12.08
C PRO A 20 -10.82 -7.93 -13.21
N LEU A 21 -11.38 -8.01 -14.43
CA LEU A 21 -10.82 -7.30 -15.58
C LEU A 21 -10.78 -5.78 -15.38
N HIS A 22 -11.76 -5.22 -14.69
CA HIS A 22 -11.82 -3.79 -14.39
C HIS A 22 -10.79 -3.31 -13.33
N TYR A 23 -10.04 -4.23 -12.71
CA TYR A 23 -8.90 -3.91 -11.84
C TYR A 23 -7.61 -3.68 -12.64
N ARG A 24 -7.59 -4.04 -13.91
CA ARG A 24 -6.37 -4.06 -14.72
C ARG A 24 -6.08 -2.72 -15.36
N TYR A 25 -4.81 -2.40 -15.39
CA TYR A 25 -4.19 -1.32 -16.17
C TYR A 25 -2.83 -1.82 -16.67
N ARG A 26 -2.16 -1.02 -17.46
CA ARG A 26 -0.89 -1.41 -18.07
C ARG A 26 0.24 -0.49 -17.58
N PRO A 27 1.47 -1.01 -17.47
CA PRO A 27 2.61 -0.16 -17.14
C PRO A 27 2.75 1.06 -18.07
N GLU A 28 2.40 0.92 -19.35
CA GLU A 28 2.44 2.03 -20.33
C GLU A 28 1.47 3.16 -20.01
N ASP A 29 0.44 2.90 -19.23
CA ASP A 29 -0.52 3.94 -18.85
C ASP A 29 0.14 5.02 -17.94
N PHE A 30 1.29 4.69 -17.31
CA PHE A 30 2.13 5.64 -16.58
C PHE A 30 3.09 6.41 -17.48
N ALA A 31 3.39 5.92 -18.69
CA ALA A 31 4.40 6.49 -19.61
C ALA A 31 3.89 7.63 -20.48
N VAL A 32 2.65 8.10 -20.27
CA VAL A 32 2.07 9.18 -21.09
C VAL A 32 2.87 10.46 -20.98
N GLU A 33 2.96 11.21 -22.08
CA GLU A 33 3.69 12.49 -22.16
C GLU A 33 3.03 13.64 -21.37
N ALA A 34 1.76 13.45 -20.95
CA ALA A 34 1.08 14.41 -20.09
C ALA A 34 1.83 14.61 -18.77
N PRO A 35 1.79 15.81 -18.19
CA PRO A 35 2.35 16.09 -16.88
C PRO A 35 1.83 15.10 -15.81
N ALA A 36 2.63 14.84 -14.76
CA ALA A 36 2.17 14.05 -13.62
C ALA A 36 0.95 14.70 -12.94
N HIS A 37 0.09 13.90 -12.32
CA HIS A 37 -1.08 14.40 -11.59
C HIS A 37 -0.66 15.33 -10.44
N LEU A 38 0.43 14.97 -9.76
CA LEU A 38 1.01 15.71 -8.65
C LEU A 38 2.44 16.14 -9.01
N GLN A 39 2.66 17.44 -9.22
CA GLN A 39 3.93 17.97 -9.76
C GLN A 39 4.60 18.93 -8.81
N GLY A 40 5.93 19.00 -8.96
CA GLY A 40 6.76 20.00 -8.32
C GLY A 40 6.71 19.91 -6.79
N LEU A 41 6.59 18.71 -6.26
CA LEU A 41 6.50 18.49 -4.82
C LEU A 41 7.89 18.53 -4.17
N ASP A 42 7.92 19.10 -2.97
CA ASP A 42 9.05 18.99 -2.06
C ASP A 42 8.88 17.79 -1.11
N VAL A 43 7.62 17.44 -0.77
CA VAL A 43 7.28 16.32 0.12
C VAL A 43 6.00 15.62 -0.37
N LEU A 44 6.04 14.30 -0.40
CA LEU A 44 4.90 13.43 -0.64
C LEU A 44 4.80 12.38 0.47
N TYR A 45 3.64 12.28 1.12
CA TYR A 45 3.28 11.16 1.98
C TYR A 45 2.39 10.19 1.22
N VAL A 46 2.74 8.91 1.23
CA VAL A 46 1.91 7.82 0.69
C VAL A 46 1.49 6.93 1.83
N VAL A 47 0.19 6.89 2.08
CA VAL A 47 -0.46 6.22 3.21
C VAL A 47 -1.34 5.11 2.67
N GLY A 48 -0.93 3.87 2.82
CA GLY A 48 -1.70 2.71 2.37
C GLY A 48 -2.05 1.77 3.52
N GLY A 49 -3.19 1.09 3.40
CA GLY A 49 -3.64 0.14 4.41
C GLY A 49 -3.93 0.79 5.77
N LEU A 50 -4.72 1.86 5.78
CA LEU A 50 -5.17 2.52 7.02
C LEU A 50 -6.18 1.65 7.79
N TYR A 51 -6.96 0.84 7.08
CA TYR A 51 -7.89 -0.16 7.60
C TYR A 51 -8.90 0.36 8.64
N GLY A 52 -9.39 1.60 8.46
CA GLY A 52 -10.38 2.20 9.37
C GLY A 52 -9.83 2.62 10.73
N ASN A 53 -8.50 2.61 10.91
CA ASN A 53 -7.87 3.04 12.17
C ASN A 53 -7.83 4.57 12.26
N ALA A 54 -8.87 5.15 12.88
CA ALA A 54 -9.00 6.59 13.02
C ALA A 54 -7.89 7.23 13.88
N LEU A 55 -7.31 6.48 14.83
CA LEU A 55 -6.19 6.97 15.66
C LEU A 55 -4.90 7.06 14.82
N ALA A 56 -4.67 6.09 13.94
CA ALA A 56 -3.58 6.15 12.97
C ALA A 56 -3.78 7.31 11.99
N LEU A 57 -5.01 7.56 11.53
CA LEU A 57 -5.32 8.69 10.66
C LEU A 57 -5.00 10.03 11.33
N GLU A 58 -5.42 10.24 12.56
CA GLU A 58 -5.09 11.45 13.33
C GLU A 58 -3.56 11.64 13.41
N ARG A 59 -2.82 10.57 13.69
CA ARG A 59 -1.36 10.63 13.76
C ARG A 59 -0.71 10.95 12.40
N VAL A 60 -1.21 10.38 11.31
CA VAL A 60 -0.76 10.71 9.95
C VAL A 60 -0.93 12.20 9.66
N LEU A 61 -2.10 12.76 9.98
CA LEU A 61 -2.39 14.17 9.76
C LEU A 61 -1.47 15.08 10.61
N GLU A 62 -1.22 14.73 11.87
CA GLU A 62 -0.27 15.47 12.72
C GLU A 62 1.16 15.45 12.15
N LEU A 63 1.64 14.30 11.67
CA LEU A 63 2.95 14.17 11.05
C LEU A 63 3.04 15.00 9.76
N PHE A 64 2.01 14.94 8.94
CA PHE A 64 1.94 15.68 7.69
C PHE A 64 1.89 17.20 7.90
N GLU A 65 1.19 17.68 8.92
CA GLU A 65 1.14 19.11 9.23
C GLU A 65 2.51 19.71 9.60
N ARG A 66 3.41 18.92 10.17
CA ARG A 66 4.78 19.35 10.51
C ARG A 66 5.67 19.54 9.27
N GLU A 67 5.32 18.97 8.13
CA GLU A 67 6.09 19.12 6.89
C GLU A 67 5.93 20.53 6.32
N THR A 68 7.00 21.01 5.70
CA THR A 68 7.09 22.33 5.06
C THR A 68 7.31 22.19 3.55
N GLY A 69 7.11 23.27 2.81
CA GLY A 69 7.25 23.28 1.36
C GLY A 69 5.96 22.83 0.64
N ARG A 70 6.08 22.50 -0.64
CA ARG A 70 4.96 22.00 -1.46
C ARG A 70 4.71 20.53 -1.14
N LYS A 71 3.77 20.29 -0.26
CA LYS A 71 3.46 18.97 0.28
C LYS A 71 2.14 18.43 -0.24
N ARG A 72 2.05 17.09 -0.43
CA ARG A 72 0.81 16.35 -0.68
C ARG A 72 0.77 15.09 0.18
N LEU A 73 -0.44 14.73 0.56
CA LEU A 73 -0.79 13.49 1.25
C LEU A 73 -1.69 12.69 0.33
N VAL A 74 -1.31 11.45 0.05
CA VAL A 74 -2.07 10.52 -0.78
C VAL A 74 -2.42 9.28 0.04
N PHE A 75 -3.71 9.00 0.16
CA PHE A 75 -4.19 7.73 0.68
C PHE A 75 -4.24 6.71 -0.46
N ASN A 76 -3.43 5.66 -0.34
CA ASN A 76 -3.13 4.72 -1.41
C ASN A 76 -3.99 3.43 -1.35
N GLY A 77 -5.27 3.59 -1.10
CA GLY A 77 -6.25 2.51 -1.01
C GLY A 77 -6.27 1.77 0.33
N ASP A 78 -7.31 0.98 0.51
CA ASP A 78 -7.60 0.21 1.72
C ASP A 78 -7.58 1.07 2.98
N PHE A 79 -8.20 2.27 2.90
CA PHE A 79 -8.36 3.13 4.08
C PHE A 79 -9.55 2.72 4.94
N HIS A 80 -10.50 1.94 4.42
CA HIS A 80 -11.52 1.21 5.17
C HIS A 80 -11.11 -0.23 5.38
N TRP A 81 -11.66 -0.94 6.35
CA TRP A 81 -11.65 -2.40 6.57
C TRP A 81 -12.22 -2.80 7.92
N PHE A 82 -11.78 -2.16 9.02
CA PHE A 82 -12.25 -2.54 10.37
C PHE A 82 -13.31 -1.58 10.92
N ASP A 83 -13.57 -0.49 10.28
CA ASP A 83 -14.53 0.56 10.64
C ASP A 83 -15.96 0.20 10.23
N ALA A 84 -16.46 -0.90 10.79
CA ALA A 84 -17.84 -1.37 10.55
C ALA A 84 -18.91 -0.55 11.29
N ASP A 85 -18.50 0.40 12.13
CA ASP A 85 -19.37 1.41 12.72
C ASP A 85 -19.62 2.56 11.74
N PRO A 86 -20.89 2.90 11.38
CA PRO A 86 -21.19 3.91 10.36
C PRO A 86 -20.61 5.30 10.67
N ASP A 87 -20.55 5.72 11.94
CA ASP A 87 -20.02 7.02 12.33
C ASP A 87 -18.52 7.08 12.15
N THR A 88 -17.80 6.00 12.51
CA THR A 88 -16.35 5.85 12.29
C THR A 88 -16.04 5.81 10.80
N PHE A 89 -16.79 5.03 10.01
CA PHE A 89 -16.68 4.97 8.56
C PHE A 89 -16.80 6.35 7.93
N ALA A 90 -17.90 7.07 8.25
CA ALA A 90 -18.14 8.41 7.73
C ALA A 90 -17.05 9.41 8.11
N ARG A 91 -16.50 9.31 9.34
CA ARG A 91 -15.40 10.17 9.82
C ARG A 91 -14.13 9.91 9.05
N VAL A 92 -13.73 8.63 8.90
CA VAL A 92 -12.52 8.22 8.17
C VAL A 92 -12.63 8.68 6.72
N GLN A 93 -13.71 8.34 6.02
CA GLN A 93 -13.89 8.72 4.62
C GLN A 93 -13.84 10.23 4.41
N ARG A 94 -14.54 11.00 5.24
CA ARG A 94 -14.54 12.45 5.13
C ARG A 94 -13.16 13.06 5.29
N GLN A 95 -12.34 12.58 6.24
CA GLN A 95 -10.99 13.09 6.44
C GLN A 95 -10.04 12.67 5.33
N VAL A 96 -10.13 11.43 4.86
CA VAL A 96 -9.34 10.92 3.73
C VAL A 96 -9.62 11.72 2.46
N LEU A 97 -10.88 11.98 2.14
CA LEU A 97 -11.29 12.71 0.93
C LEU A 97 -11.02 14.23 0.98
N MET A 98 -10.49 14.77 2.07
CA MET A 98 -9.90 16.11 2.10
C MET A 98 -8.49 16.17 1.46
N HIS A 99 -7.91 15.03 1.14
CA HIS A 99 -6.60 14.86 0.53
C HIS A 99 -6.71 14.06 -0.78
N GLU A 100 -5.59 13.79 -1.41
CA GLU A 100 -5.57 12.88 -2.56
C GLU A 100 -5.84 11.44 -2.09
N ALA A 101 -6.63 10.71 -2.85
CA ALA A 101 -6.92 9.31 -2.55
C ALA A 101 -7.00 8.47 -3.83
N LEU A 102 -6.49 7.25 -3.74
CA LEU A 102 -6.70 6.16 -4.69
C LEU A 102 -7.64 5.15 -4.06
N ARG A 103 -8.39 4.42 -4.87
CA ARG A 103 -9.11 3.26 -4.37
C ARG A 103 -8.21 2.04 -4.33
N GLY A 104 -8.32 1.24 -3.27
CA GLY A 104 -7.84 -0.13 -3.19
C GLY A 104 -8.93 -1.11 -3.62
N ASN A 105 -8.69 -2.40 -3.42
CA ASN A 105 -9.72 -3.40 -3.65
C ASN A 105 -10.92 -3.21 -2.69
N VAL A 106 -10.67 -2.82 -1.44
CA VAL A 106 -11.76 -2.58 -0.46
C VAL A 106 -12.70 -1.49 -0.96
N GLU A 107 -12.20 -0.31 -1.32
CA GLU A 107 -13.03 0.79 -1.81
C GLU A 107 -13.72 0.42 -3.13
N THR A 108 -13.06 -0.35 -4.00
CA THR A 108 -13.65 -0.79 -5.27
C THR A 108 -14.84 -1.72 -5.03
N GLU A 109 -14.70 -2.68 -4.12
CA GLU A 109 -15.78 -3.62 -3.79
C GLU A 109 -16.89 -2.97 -2.93
N LEU A 110 -16.56 -1.97 -2.11
CA LEU A 110 -17.57 -1.16 -1.42
C LEU A 110 -18.40 -0.33 -2.39
N ALA A 111 -17.80 0.14 -3.46
CA ALA A 111 -18.46 0.95 -4.50
C ALA A 111 -19.31 0.13 -5.47
N ALA A 112 -19.12 -1.21 -5.55
CA ALA A 112 -19.91 -2.08 -6.41
C ALA A 112 -21.36 -2.14 -5.94
N LEU A 113 -22.27 -1.59 -6.75
CA LEU A 113 -23.71 -1.51 -6.44
C LEU A 113 -24.48 -2.75 -6.84
N ASP A 114 -23.93 -3.54 -7.80
CA ASP A 114 -24.58 -4.73 -8.34
C ASP A 114 -24.03 -6.00 -7.69
N ALA A 115 -24.90 -6.70 -6.98
CA ALA A 115 -24.58 -7.96 -6.26
C ALA A 115 -24.14 -9.12 -7.18
N ASP A 116 -24.38 -9.00 -8.49
CA ASP A 116 -24.05 -10.03 -9.48
C ASP A 116 -22.55 -10.05 -9.86
N ASP A 117 -21.78 -9.01 -9.51
CA ASP A 117 -20.33 -8.92 -9.75
C ASP A 117 -19.57 -9.09 -8.42
N ASP A 118 -19.88 -10.17 -7.68
CA ASP A 118 -19.27 -10.43 -6.37
C ASP A 118 -17.86 -11.01 -6.52
N ALA A 119 -16.87 -10.12 -6.62
CA ALA A 119 -15.46 -10.49 -6.55
C ALA A 119 -14.99 -10.84 -5.11
N GLY A 120 -15.90 -10.86 -4.16
CA GLY A 120 -15.61 -11.02 -2.74
C GLY A 120 -14.89 -9.79 -2.20
N CYS A 121 -13.78 -9.98 -1.47
CA CYS A 121 -12.97 -8.86 -0.98
C CYS A 121 -12.08 -8.22 -2.07
N GLY A 122 -12.09 -8.75 -3.28
CA GLY A 122 -11.26 -8.27 -4.40
C GLY A 122 -9.75 -8.41 -4.20
N CYS A 123 -9.30 -9.13 -3.16
CA CYS A 123 -7.87 -9.20 -2.78
C CYS A 123 -7.00 -10.01 -3.76
N ALA A 124 -7.60 -10.74 -4.71
CA ALA A 124 -6.91 -11.62 -5.65
C ALA A 124 -5.88 -12.54 -4.96
N TYR A 125 -6.26 -13.11 -3.82
CA TYR A 125 -5.38 -13.92 -2.97
C TYR A 125 -4.68 -15.03 -3.76
N PRO A 126 -3.36 -15.16 -3.65
CA PRO A 126 -2.62 -16.26 -4.26
C PRO A 126 -2.93 -17.61 -3.58
N ASP A 127 -2.63 -18.72 -4.27
CA ASP A 127 -2.99 -20.09 -3.86
C ASP A 127 -2.46 -20.52 -2.49
N TRP A 128 -1.35 -19.92 -2.03
CA TRP A 128 -0.81 -20.23 -0.69
C TRP A 128 -1.61 -19.61 0.47
N VAL A 129 -2.54 -18.70 0.21
CA VAL A 129 -3.46 -18.17 1.23
C VAL A 129 -4.61 -19.16 1.39
N GLY A 130 -4.79 -19.68 2.60
CA GLY A 130 -5.82 -20.70 2.89
C GLY A 130 -7.26 -20.20 2.68
N ASP A 131 -8.14 -21.05 2.18
CA ASP A 131 -9.53 -20.71 1.85
C ASP A 131 -10.30 -20.09 3.02
N GLY A 132 -10.08 -20.56 4.24
CA GLY A 132 -10.71 -19.98 5.42
C GLY A 132 -10.35 -18.51 5.67
N VAL A 133 -9.18 -18.02 5.21
CA VAL A 133 -8.82 -16.60 5.25
C VAL A 133 -9.63 -15.84 4.21
N VAL A 134 -9.70 -16.37 2.99
CA VAL A 134 -10.46 -15.79 1.87
C VAL A 134 -11.93 -15.62 2.23
N GLU A 135 -12.56 -16.70 2.72
CA GLU A 135 -13.97 -16.68 3.13
C GLU A 135 -14.25 -15.66 4.23
N ARG A 136 -13.37 -15.57 5.25
CA ARG A 136 -13.54 -14.56 6.30
C ARG A 136 -13.41 -13.14 5.74
N SER A 137 -12.46 -12.89 4.84
CA SER A 137 -12.29 -11.59 4.20
C SER A 137 -13.54 -11.19 3.40
N ASN A 138 -14.15 -12.12 2.67
CA ASN A 138 -15.41 -11.87 1.97
C ASN A 138 -16.54 -11.49 2.95
N ARG A 139 -16.64 -12.15 4.10
CA ARG A 139 -17.66 -11.82 5.11
C ARG A 139 -17.37 -10.50 5.83
N ILE A 140 -16.10 -10.15 6.06
CA ILE A 140 -15.70 -8.83 6.57
C ILE A 140 -16.17 -7.74 5.62
N LEU A 141 -15.89 -7.84 4.32
CA LEU A 141 -16.34 -6.88 3.33
C LEU A 141 -17.86 -6.75 3.30
N LYS A 142 -18.58 -7.88 3.32
CA LYS A 142 -20.05 -7.88 3.33
C LYS A 142 -20.62 -7.12 4.52
N ARG A 143 -20.00 -7.24 5.69
CA ARG A 143 -20.37 -6.46 6.87
C ARG A 143 -20.03 -4.98 6.71
N LEU A 144 -18.85 -4.67 6.17
CA LEU A 144 -18.42 -3.29 5.96
C LEU A 144 -19.31 -2.54 4.96
N ARG A 145 -19.82 -3.20 3.93
CA ARG A 145 -20.80 -2.63 2.98
C ARG A 145 -22.06 -2.08 3.69
N GLN A 146 -22.45 -2.63 4.84
CA GLN A 146 -23.61 -2.18 5.60
C GLN A 146 -23.35 -0.85 6.35
N ALA A 147 -22.08 -0.48 6.55
CA ALA A 147 -21.71 0.79 7.20
C ALA A 147 -21.72 1.98 6.22
N ALA A 148 -21.59 1.71 4.92
CA ALA A 148 -21.49 2.73 3.89
C ALA A 148 -22.86 3.15 3.34
N THR A 149 -23.10 4.46 3.22
CA THR A 149 -24.29 4.99 2.52
C THR A 149 -24.07 4.96 1.00
N PRO A 150 -25.16 5.03 0.16
CA PRO A 150 -25.02 5.12 -1.29
C PRO A 150 -24.15 6.29 -1.76
N GLU A 151 -24.23 7.43 -1.09
CA GLU A 151 -23.44 8.62 -1.41
C GLU A 151 -21.94 8.38 -1.12
N GLN A 152 -21.63 7.69 -0.03
CA GLN A 152 -20.26 7.30 0.32
C GLN A 152 -19.72 6.31 -0.70
N GLN A 153 -20.50 5.31 -1.10
CA GLN A 153 -20.15 4.34 -2.13
C GLN A 153 -19.89 5.02 -3.49
N ALA A 154 -20.75 5.97 -3.89
CA ALA A 154 -20.54 6.74 -5.12
C ALA A 154 -19.26 7.58 -5.08
N ALA A 155 -18.90 8.14 -3.92
CA ALA A 155 -17.64 8.87 -3.76
C ALA A 155 -16.43 7.93 -3.89
N LEU A 156 -16.49 6.70 -3.36
CA LEU A 156 -15.45 5.69 -3.52
C LEU A 156 -15.30 5.24 -4.99
N ALA A 157 -16.42 5.07 -5.70
CA ALA A 157 -16.42 4.72 -7.12
C ALA A 157 -15.71 5.75 -8.01
N ALA A 158 -15.74 7.02 -7.61
CA ALA A 158 -15.12 8.12 -8.35
C ALA A 158 -13.59 8.20 -8.16
N LEU A 159 -13.00 7.47 -7.22
CA LEU A 159 -11.57 7.50 -6.96
C LEU A 159 -10.78 6.85 -8.10
N PRO A 160 -9.62 7.40 -8.49
CA PRO A 160 -8.74 6.77 -9.47
C PRO A 160 -8.08 5.49 -8.90
N MET A 161 -7.69 4.59 -9.80
CA MET A 161 -6.94 3.38 -9.44
C MET A 161 -5.44 3.62 -9.29
N TRP A 162 -4.91 4.65 -9.93
CA TRP A 162 -3.50 4.99 -9.92
C TRP A 162 -3.29 6.48 -10.21
N GLN A 163 -2.14 7.00 -9.80
CA GLN A 163 -1.69 8.36 -10.10
C GLN A 163 -0.20 8.39 -10.39
N ARG A 164 0.29 9.51 -10.93
CA ARG A 164 1.71 9.82 -11.05
C ARG A 164 2.03 11.04 -10.20
N ALA A 165 3.23 11.01 -9.58
CA ALA A 165 3.73 12.13 -8.81
C ALA A 165 5.21 12.39 -9.13
N ASP A 166 5.60 13.67 -9.10
CA ASP A 166 6.99 14.11 -9.23
C ASP A 166 7.44 14.79 -7.93
N VAL A 167 8.48 14.23 -7.28
CA VAL A 167 9.12 14.79 -6.09
C VAL A 167 10.58 15.09 -6.42
N GLY A 168 10.91 16.38 -6.55
CA GLY A 168 12.19 16.76 -7.14
C GLY A 168 12.39 16.09 -8.52
N PRO A 169 13.52 15.41 -8.77
CA PRO A 169 13.75 14.68 -10.01
C PRO A 169 13.13 13.28 -10.08
N LEU A 170 12.51 12.78 -8.98
CA LEU A 170 11.99 11.42 -8.90
C LEU A 170 10.57 11.34 -9.46
N ARG A 171 10.35 10.45 -10.44
CA ARG A 171 9.05 10.15 -11.02
C ARG A 171 8.47 8.90 -10.36
N LEU A 172 7.28 9.02 -9.78
CA LEU A 172 6.60 7.95 -9.07
C LEU A 172 5.32 7.52 -9.78
N GLY A 173 5.10 6.19 -9.84
CA GLY A 173 3.79 5.60 -10.00
C GLY A 173 3.20 5.32 -8.61
N LEU A 174 1.99 5.79 -8.34
CA LEU A 174 1.25 5.52 -7.12
C LEU A 174 0.18 4.49 -7.46
N VAL A 175 0.24 3.33 -6.84
CA VAL A 175 -0.65 2.18 -7.08
C VAL A 175 -1.02 1.51 -5.76
N HIS A 176 -2.19 0.93 -5.67
CA HIS A 176 -2.52 0.12 -4.50
C HIS A 176 -1.79 -1.24 -4.55
N GLY A 177 -1.95 -2.01 -5.64
CA GLY A 177 -1.33 -3.32 -5.86
C GLY A 177 0.02 -3.25 -6.56
N ASP A 178 0.05 -3.55 -7.86
CA ASP A 178 1.27 -3.53 -8.67
C ASP A 178 1.11 -2.72 -9.96
N ALA A 179 2.09 -2.78 -10.86
CA ALA A 179 2.09 -2.00 -12.11
C ALA A 179 1.05 -2.47 -13.15
N THR A 180 0.32 -3.56 -12.88
CA THR A 180 -0.59 -4.19 -13.84
C THR A 180 -2.01 -4.35 -13.31
N SER A 181 -2.19 -4.26 -11.99
CA SER A 181 -3.48 -4.48 -11.34
C SER A 181 -3.60 -3.77 -10.00
N LEU A 182 -4.79 -3.27 -9.73
CA LEU A 182 -5.18 -2.65 -8.46
C LEU A 182 -4.98 -3.59 -7.27
N ALA A 183 -5.24 -4.90 -7.42
CA ALA A 183 -5.03 -5.92 -6.39
C ALA A 183 -3.91 -6.91 -6.78
N GLY A 184 -2.94 -6.47 -7.59
CA GLY A 184 -1.81 -7.29 -7.98
C GLY A 184 -0.83 -7.57 -6.85
N TRP A 185 -0.31 -8.79 -6.79
CA TRP A 185 0.68 -9.25 -5.80
C TRP A 185 2.12 -9.14 -6.28
N GLY A 186 2.35 -8.58 -7.47
CA GLY A 186 3.69 -8.50 -8.06
C GLY A 186 4.70 -7.69 -7.25
N PHE A 187 4.25 -6.82 -6.36
CA PHE A 187 5.11 -6.06 -5.44
C PHE A 187 5.12 -6.63 -4.01
N ALA A 188 4.64 -7.88 -3.82
CA ALA A 188 4.76 -8.58 -2.56
C ALA A 188 6.22 -8.86 -2.22
N GLN A 189 6.58 -8.70 -0.95
CA GLN A 189 7.94 -8.87 -0.48
C GLN A 189 8.47 -10.31 -0.72
N GLU A 190 7.57 -11.31 -0.71
CA GLU A 190 7.88 -12.71 -1.03
C GLU A 190 8.19 -12.89 -2.51
N HIS A 191 7.35 -12.33 -3.41
CA HIS A 191 7.57 -12.43 -4.85
C HIS A 191 8.85 -11.74 -5.30
N LEU A 192 9.19 -10.61 -4.68
CA LEU A 192 10.41 -9.87 -4.99
C LEU A 192 11.70 -10.59 -4.55
N GLN A 193 11.61 -11.73 -3.85
CA GLN A 193 12.78 -12.60 -3.60
C GLN A 193 13.14 -13.44 -4.82
N ASP A 194 12.19 -13.73 -5.72
CA ASP A 194 12.46 -14.47 -6.95
C ASP A 194 13.15 -13.58 -8.00
N ALA A 195 14.30 -14.06 -8.51
CA ALA A 195 15.10 -13.31 -9.49
C ALA A 195 14.36 -13.12 -10.81
N SER A 196 13.64 -14.14 -11.31
CA SER A 196 12.92 -14.09 -12.58
C SER A 196 11.73 -13.14 -12.49
N HIS A 197 11.11 -13.06 -11.30
CA HIS A 197 10.06 -12.10 -11.05
C HIS A 197 10.59 -10.66 -10.99
N ARG A 198 11.75 -10.42 -10.37
CA ARG A 198 12.39 -9.09 -10.38
C ARG A 198 12.71 -8.62 -11.82
N GLU A 199 13.13 -9.51 -12.72
CA GLU A 199 13.29 -9.18 -14.15
C GLU A 199 11.97 -8.76 -14.79
N THR A 200 10.88 -9.42 -14.44
CA THR A 200 9.53 -9.05 -14.90
C THR A 200 9.14 -7.66 -14.39
N VAL A 201 9.37 -7.39 -13.11
CA VAL A 201 9.12 -6.08 -12.51
C VAL A 201 10.02 -5.00 -13.14
N ALA A 202 11.30 -5.29 -13.45
CA ALA A 202 12.17 -4.36 -14.16
C ALA A 202 11.59 -3.95 -15.52
N ARG A 203 11.05 -4.92 -16.30
CA ARG A 203 10.34 -4.61 -17.56
C ARG A 203 9.10 -3.74 -17.36
N TRP A 204 8.38 -3.85 -16.24
CA TRP A 204 7.26 -2.94 -15.93
C TRP A 204 7.75 -1.52 -15.75
N PHE A 205 8.88 -1.31 -15.08
CA PHE A 205 9.49 0.00 -14.92
C PHE A 205 9.92 0.62 -16.26
N ASP A 206 10.50 -0.19 -17.17
CA ASP A 206 10.89 0.29 -18.52
C ASP A 206 9.68 0.81 -19.29
N ARG A 207 8.57 0.05 -19.24
CA ARG A 207 7.34 0.39 -19.90
C ARG A 207 6.62 1.58 -19.24
N ALA A 208 6.64 1.66 -17.92
CA ALA A 208 6.02 2.74 -17.16
C ALA A 208 6.81 4.05 -17.18
N ARG A 209 8.11 4.01 -17.47
CA ARG A 209 9.02 5.17 -17.45
C ARG A 209 9.01 5.94 -16.11
N VAL A 210 8.87 5.23 -15.00
CA VAL A 210 8.96 5.78 -13.64
C VAL A 210 10.25 5.31 -12.95
N ASP A 211 10.65 6.02 -11.91
CA ASP A 211 11.84 5.72 -11.13
C ASP A 211 11.50 4.92 -9.86
N ALA A 212 10.26 5.05 -9.37
CA ALA A 212 9.74 4.26 -8.25
C ALA A 212 8.24 3.97 -8.41
N PHE A 213 7.79 2.85 -7.85
CA PHE A 213 6.38 2.61 -7.56
C PHE A 213 6.17 2.62 -6.04
N ALA A 214 5.20 3.40 -5.56
CA ALA A 214 4.72 3.35 -4.18
C ALA A 214 3.43 2.54 -4.11
N CYS A 215 3.40 1.51 -3.25
CA CYS A 215 2.30 0.54 -3.15
C CYS A 215 2.06 0.10 -1.71
N THR A 216 1.03 -0.73 -1.47
CA THR A 216 0.65 -1.19 -0.13
C THR A 216 0.01 -2.59 -0.09
N HIS A 217 -0.96 -2.89 -0.94
CA HIS A 217 -1.88 -4.04 -0.97
C HIS A 217 -1.44 -5.31 -0.21
N THR A 218 -0.18 -5.72 -0.32
CA THR A 218 0.35 -6.98 0.24
C THR A 218 0.71 -6.92 1.73
N CYS A 219 0.44 -5.79 2.38
CA CYS A 219 0.45 -5.60 3.84
C CYS A 219 1.79 -5.80 4.57
N LEU A 220 2.89 -6.14 3.91
CA LEU A 220 4.23 -6.20 4.50
C LEU A 220 5.17 -5.23 3.78
N PRO A 221 5.95 -4.42 4.54
CA PRO A 221 6.76 -3.37 3.94
C PRO A 221 7.99 -3.93 3.23
N VAL A 222 8.32 -3.34 2.07
CA VAL A 222 9.60 -3.58 1.41
C VAL A 222 10.00 -2.39 0.54
N PHE A 223 11.24 -1.92 0.70
CA PHE A 223 11.93 -1.04 -0.23
C PHE A 223 12.94 -1.88 -0.99
N GLN A 224 12.54 -2.33 -2.20
CA GLN A 224 13.33 -3.23 -3.04
C GLN A 224 13.98 -2.45 -4.17
N ALA A 225 15.31 -2.48 -4.23
CA ALA A 225 16.06 -1.98 -5.38
C ALA A 225 15.93 -2.93 -6.57
N LEU A 226 15.83 -2.36 -7.76
CA LEU A 226 15.86 -3.07 -9.04
C LEU A 226 16.95 -2.47 -9.92
N THR A 227 17.55 -3.30 -10.77
CA THR A 227 18.49 -2.83 -11.80
C THR A 227 17.73 -2.00 -12.83
N ALA A 228 18.31 -0.91 -13.27
CA ALA A 228 17.89 -0.20 -14.46
C ALA A 228 18.95 -0.38 -15.55
N ASP A 229 18.55 -0.52 -16.80
CA ASP A 229 19.48 -0.50 -17.92
C ASP A 229 20.21 0.85 -17.96
N GLU A 230 21.53 0.81 -18.09
CA GLU A 230 22.38 1.99 -18.15
C GLU A 230 22.23 2.66 -19.52
N ALA A 231 21.55 3.80 -19.56
CA ALA A 231 21.56 4.61 -20.78
C ALA A 231 22.79 5.53 -20.89
N ASP A 232 23.46 5.89 -19.78
CA ASP A 232 24.54 6.89 -19.74
C ASP A 232 25.69 6.52 -18.78
N GLY A 233 25.94 5.24 -18.49
CA GLY A 233 27.07 4.78 -17.67
C GLY A 233 26.97 5.07 -16.17
N ALA A 234 25.85 5.56 -15.69
CA ALA A 234 25.55 5.72 -14.26
C ALA A 234 24.47 4.73 -13.84
N GLU A 235 24.78 3.88 -12.85
CA GLU A 235 23.84 2.90 -12.29
C GLU A 235 22.59 3.62 -11.76
N LYS A 236 21.50 3.58 -12.52
CA LYS A 236 20.21 4.13 -12.11
C LYS A 236 19.41 3.04 -11.43
N ARG A 237 19.18 3.16 -10.13
CA ARG A 237 18.33 2.23 -9.37
C ARG A 237 16.88 2.65 -9.43
N ARG A 238 16.01 1.69 -9.65
CA ARG A 238 14.56 1.80 -9.53
C ARG A 238 14.08 1.15 -8.25
N TRP A 239 12.94 1.58 -7.74
CA TRP A 239 12.51 1.14 -6.40
C TRP A 239 11.04 0.75 -6.37
N VAL A 240 10.75 -0.43 -5.82
CA VAL A 240 9.44 -0.74 -5.26
C VAL A 240 9.42 -0.27 -3.81
N LEU A 241 8.46 0.56 -3.46
CA LEU A 241 8.31 1.21 -2.16
C LEU A 241 6.96 0.80 -1.54
N ASN A 242 6.91 -0.38 -0.92
CA ASN A 242 5.73 -0.87 -0.23
C ASN A 242 5.80 -0.43 1.24
N ASN A 243 4.80 0.34 1.72
CA ASN A 243 4.76 0.75 3.13
C ASN A 243 4.19 -0.32 4.07
N GLY A 244 3.67 -1.43 3.54
CA GLY A 244 2.95 -2.41 4.35
C GLY A 244 1.57 -1.89 4.75
N ALA A 245 1.38 -1.55 6.02
CA ALA A 245 0.11 -1.09 6.56
C ALA A 245 0.31 0.15 7.45
N THR A 246 -0.52 1.17 7.28
CA THR A 246 -0.51 2.36 8.14
C THR A 246 -1.35 2.17 9.41
N GLY A 247 -2.44 1.40 9.33
CA GLY A 247 -3.35 1.18 10.46
C GLY A 247 -3.08 -0.10 11.26
N MET A 248 -2.07 -0.88 10.89
CA MET A 248 -1.71 -2.14 11.57
C MET A 248 -0.18 -2.27 11.76
N PRO A 249 0.25 -3.12 12.73
CA PRO A 249 1.66 -3.47 12.92
C PRO A 249 2.31 -4.08 11.67
N ASN A 250 3.57 -3.74 11.43
CA ASN A 250 4.37 -4.20 10.30
C ASN A 250 5.53 -5.12 10.68
N PHE A 251 5.92 -5.11 11.94
CA PHE A 251 7.06 -5.87 12.45
C PHE A 251 6.74 -6.61 13.73
N ALA A 252 7.48 -7.67 14.00
CA ALA A 252 7.35 -8.45 15.22
C ALA A 252 7.59 -7.57 16.46
N GLY A 253 6.63 -7.54 17.37
CA GLY A 253 6.71 -6.77 18.61
C GLY A 253 6.53 -5.26 18.49
N ASP A 254 6.51 -4.68 17.29
CA ASP A 254 6.16 -3.28 17.05
C ASP A 254 4.66 -3.17 16.79
N ARG A 255 4.00 -2.21 17.43
CA ARG A 255 2.55 -1.97 17.28
C ARG A 255 2.24 -0.72 16.46
N SER A 256 3.24 -0.08 15.86
CA SER A 256 3.06 1.08 14.99
C SER A 256 2.71 0.68 13.57
N GLY A 257 1.95 1.54 12.89
CA GLY A 257 1.81 1.50 11.44
C GLY A 257 3.04 2.09 10.73
N LEU A 258 3.03 2.04 9.40
CA LEU A 258 4.05 2.67 8.55
C LEU A 258 3.41 3.45 7.41
N LEU A 259 4.01 4.57 7.05
CA LEU A 259 3.78 5.29 5.80
C LEU A 259 5.09 5.49 5.04
N THR A 260 5.01 5.73 3.73
CA THR A 260 6.15 6.14 2.92
C THR A 260 6.17 7.65 2.77
N ARG A 261 7.29 8.28 3.16
CA ARG A 261 7.59 9.68 2.91
C ARG A 261 8.63 9.78 1.79
N VAL A 262 8.34 10.55 0.76
CA VAL A 262 9.28 10.87 -0.33
C VAL A 262 9.52 12.38 -0.31
N ALA A 263 10.77 12.83 -0.19
CA ALA A 263 11.05 14.26 -0.09
C ALA A 263 12.44 14.64 -0.59
N VAL A 264 12.59 15.91 -0.99
CA VAL A 264 13.89 16.50 -1.34
C VAL A 264 14.74 16.84 -0.13
N THR A 265 14.20 16.68 1.08
CA THR A 265 14.90 16.90 2.35
C THR A 265 14.87 15.66 3.23
N PRO A 266 15.95 15.36 4.00
CA PRO A 266 15.99 14.21 4.89
C PRO A 266 14.99 14.37 6.04
N TYR A 267 14.32 13.28 6.42
CA TYR A 267 13.52 13.25 7.64
C TYR A 267 14.44 13.13 8.88
N ARG A 268 14.21 13.99 9.87
CA ARG A 268 15.02 14.06 11.10
C ARG A 268 14.25 13.68 12.37
N GLY A 269 12.97 13.32 12.25
CA GLY A 269 12.14 12.92 13.39
C GLY A 269 12.48 11.52 13.90
N PRO A 270 12.13 11.22 15.15
CA PRO A 270 12.38 9.90 15.77
C PRO A 270 11.48 8.80 15.18
N GLU A 271 10.45 9.17 14.44
CA GLU A 271 9.51 8.23 13.81
C GLU A 271 10.12 7.47 12.61
N ARG A 272 11.28 7.90 12.12
CA ARG A 272 11.97 7.21 11.02
C ARG A 272 12.37 5.79 11.42
N ARG A 273 11.89 4.80 10.70
CA ARG A 273 12.25 3.38 10.91
C ARG A 273 13.42 2.96 10.02
N PHE A 274 13.36 3.25 8.75
CA PHE A 274 14.41 3.01 7.76
C PHE A 274 14.22 3.96 6.58
N GLY A 275 15.12 3.93 5.60
CA GLY A 275 14.98 4.73 4.40
C GLY A 275 16.18 4.60 3.49
N ILE A 276 16.03 5.14 2.29
CA ILE A 276 17.02 5.15 1.22
C ILE A 276 17.19 6.57 0.69
N VAL A 277 18.25 6.78 -0.07
CA VAL A 277 18.46 7.98 -0.87
C VAL A 277 18.54 7.57 -2.33
N THR A 278 17.83 8.27 -3.20
CA THR A 278 17.73 7.99 -4.64
C THR A 278 17.76 9.29 -5.44
N GLY A 279 17.43 9.24 -6.75
CA GLY A 279 17.42 10.43 -7.59
C GLY A 279 18.79 11.14 -7.63
N SER A 280 19.88 10.40 -7.86
CA SER A 280 21.26 10.91 -7.83
C SER A 280 21.64 11.55 -6.48
N GLY A 281 21.11 11.03 -5.39
CA GLY A 281 21.40 11.49 -4.02
C GLY A 281 20.57 12.66 -3.53
N THR A 282 19.53 13.06 -4.27
CA THR A 282 18.75 14.27 -3.96
C THR A 282 17.36 14.02 -3.41
N VAL A 283 16.86 12.78 -3.44
CA VAL A 283 15.56 12.42 -2.90
C VAL A 283 15.69 11.39 -1.78
N HIS A 284 15.11 11.70 -0.64
CA HIS A 284 15.03 10.84 0.53
C HIS A 284 13.70 10.11 0.54
N VAL A 285 13.74 8.79 0.67
CA VAL A 285 12.55 7.97 0.84
C VAL A 285 12.65 7.32 2.21
N ASP A 286 11.73 7.65 3.08
CA ASP A 286 11.74 7.24 4.47
C ASP A 286 10.46 6.45 4.81
N ALA A 287 10.59 5.34 5.51
CA ALA A 287 9.50 4.67 6.19
C ALA A 287 9.31 5.31 7.57
N ILE A 288 8.16 5.95 7.76
CA ILE A 288 7.84 6.70 8.97
C ILE A 288 6.85 5.89 9.81
N GLY A 289 7.20 5.65 11.06
CA GLY A 289 6.33 4.99 12.03
C GLY A 289 5.12 5.86 12.40
N VAL A 290 3.95 5.26 12.33
CA VAL A 290 2.69 5.87 12.74
C VAL A 290 2.30 5.28 14.09
N GLU A 291 2.68 6.00 15.15
CA GLU A 291 2.44 5.58 16.54
C GLU A 291 1.07 6.11 17.00
N PHE A 292 0.22 5.22 17.45
CA PHE A 292 -1.09 5.51 18.01
C PHE A 292 -1.28 4.72 19.31
N ASP A 293 -2.27 5.06 20.12
CA ASP A 293 -2.59 4.31 21.34
C ASP A 293 -3.09 2.89 20.99
N PRO A 294 -2.28 1.84 21.23
CA PRO A 294 -2.64 0.49 20.84
C PRO A 294 -3.74 -0.11 21.75
N VAL A 295 -3.96 0.44 22.94
CA VAL A 295 -5.03 -0.02 23.86
C VAL A 295 -6.36 0.53 23.36
N ALA A 296 -6.43 1.83 23.12
CA ALA A 296 -7.63 2.46 22.58
C ALA A 296 -8.02 1.88 21.22
N TRP A 297 -7.02 1.62 20.32
CA TRP A 297 -7.29 0.97 19.05
C TRP A 297 -7.88 -0.43 19.23
N LEU A 298 -7.32 -1.23 20.13
CA LEU A 298 -7.79 -2.58 20.40
C LEU A 298 -9.22 -2.60 20.98
N GLU A 299 -9.57 -1.61 21.81
CA GLU A 299 -10.93 -1.44 22.32
C GLU A 299 -11.91 -1.13 21.18
N HIS A 300 -11.57 -0.21 20.24
CA HIS A 300 -12.37 0.08 19.05
C HIS A 300 -12.53 -1.16 18.19
N PHE A 301 -11.44 -1.86 17.89
CA PHE A 301 -11.48 -3.08 17.09
C PHE A 301 -12.37 -4.16 17.71
N ARG A 302 -12.28 -4.41 19.03
CA ARG A 302 -13.10 -5.43 19.71
C ARG A 302 -14.58 -5.07 19.83
N ARG A 303 -14.90 -3.78 19.89
CA ARG A 303 -16.28 -3.31 19.88
C ARG A 303 -16.95 -3.68 18.56
N ASP A 304 -16.29 -3.42 17.45
CA ASP A 304 -16.82 -3.66 16.12
C ASP A 304 -16.64 -5.13 15.70
N TRP A 305 -15.59 -5.78 16.17
CA TRP A 305 -15.22 -7.15 15.86
C TRP A 305 -14.96 -7.97 17.14
N PRO A 306 -16.02 -8.42 17.83
CA PRO A 306 -15.89 -9.19 19.07
C PRO A 306 -15.20 -10.53 18.84
N ALA A 307 -14.75 -11.17 19.93
CA ALA A 307 -14.09 -12.46 19.90
C ALA A 307 -14.92 -13.51 19.14
N GLY A 308 -14.26 -14.24 18.21
CA GLY A 308 -14.90 -15.22 17.33
C GLY A 308 -15.47 -14.64 16.03
N SER A 309 -15.52 -13.33 15.85
CA SER A 309 -15.87 -12.72 14.57
C SER A 309 -14.78 -12.95 13.51
N ASP A 310 -15.11 -12.75 12.23
CA ASP A 310 -14.21 -13.00 11.11
C ASP A 310 -12.94 -12.15 11.17
N ALA A 311 -13.05 -10.84 11.41
CA ALA A 311 -11.91 -9.97 11.55
C ALA A 311 -11.09 -10.27 12.80
N HIS A 312 -11.73 -10.57 13.94
CA HIS A 312 -11.02 -10.98 15.14
C HIS A 312 -10.19 -12.25 14.88
N THR A 313 -10.78 -13.27 14.25
CA THR A 313 -10.09 -14.53 13.95
C THR A 313 -8.90 -14.34 13.02
N SER A 314 -9.01 -13.45 12.02
CA SER A 314 -7.95 -13.26 11.02
C SER A 314 -6.87 -12.26 11.43
N TYR A 315 -7.20 -11.23 12.24
CA TYR A 315 -6.30 -10.09 12.44
C TYR A 315 -5.92 -9.79 13.89
N PHE A 316 -6.61 -10.35 14.88
CA PHE A 316 -6.35 -10.04 16.29
C PHE A 316 -4.90 -10.30 16.71
N GLU A 317 -4.32 -11.41 16.28
CA GLU A 317 -2.93 -11.74 16.61
C GLU A 317 -1.97 -10.74 15.98
N ARG A 318 -2.16 -10.38 14.72
CA ARG A 318 -1.37 -9.37 14.03
C ARG A 318 -1.49 -7.99 14.70
N ILE A 319 -2.70 -7.56 15.06
CA ILE A 319 -2.94 -6.27 15.72
C ILE A 319 -2.23 -6.20 17.06
N THR A 320 -2.15 -7.31 17.80
CA THR A 320 -1.62 -7.35 19.17
C THR A 320 -0.13 -7.65 19.27
N LYS A 321 0.41 -8.46 18.34
CA LYS A 321 1.80 -8.96 18.40
C LYS A 321 2.67 -8.51 17.20
N GLY A 322 2.06 -8.01 16.14
CA GLY A 322 2.71 -7.83 14.85
C GLY A 322 2.88 -9.14 14.07
N PRO A 323 3.28 -9.06 12.79
CA PRO A 323 3.63 -10.23 11.98
C PRO A 323 5.00 -10.79 12.36
N THR A 324 5.32 -12.00 11.91
CA THR A 324 6.67 -12.56 11.98
C THR A 324 7.55 -11.98 10.87
N TYR A 325 7.85 -10.68 10.94
CA TYR A 325 8.64 -9.95 9.96
C TYR A 325 9.51 -8.92 10.69
N GLU A 326 10.77 -8.80 10.30
CA GLU A 326 11.75 -7.97 11.00
C GLU A 326 12.13 -6.71 10.20
N PRO A 327 12.41 -5.56 10.83
CA PRO A 327 12.79 -4.33 10.14
C PRO A 327 13.98 -4.49 9.18
N ARG A 328 14.93 -5.38 9.50
CA ARG A 328 16.10 -5.67 8.67
C ARG A 328 15.75 -6.28 7.31
N GLU A 329 14.59 -6.89 7.17
CA GLU A 329 14.12 -7.53 5.94
C GLU A 329 13.48 -6.54 4.96
N ALA A 330 13.17 -5.33 5.43
CA ALA A 330 12.37 -4.35 4.70
C ALA A 330 13.15 -3.53 3.66
N VAL A 331 14.48 -3.47 3.70
CA VAL A 331 15.27 -2.76 2.70
C VAL A 331 16.20 -3.75 2.02
N ARG A 332 16.08 -3.86 0.69
CA ARG A 332 16.80 -4.90 -0.09
C ARG A 332 17.53 -4.30 -1.29
N ASP A 333 18.68 -4.89 -1.58
CA ASP A 333 19.46 -4.60 -2.78
C ASP A 333 18.86 -5.21 -4.06
N VAL A 334 19.51 -5.02 -5.19
CA VAL A 334 19.06 -5.53 -6.49
C VAL A 334 19.02 -7.07 -6.56
N ALA A 335 19.80 -7.75 -5.72
CA ALA A 335 19.78 -9.21 -5.60
C ALA A 335 18.65 -9.72 -4.67
N GLY A 336 17.88 -8.82 -4.05
CA GLY A 336 16.86 -9.15 -3.08
C GLY A 336 17.40 -9.45 -1.67
N GLN A 337 18.68 -9.14 -1.42
CA GLN A 337 19.30 -9.36 -0.11
C GLN A 337 19.07 -8.16 0.80
N PRO A 338 18.81 -8.38 2.11
CA PRO A 338 18.70 -7.30 3.06
C PRO A 338 19.93 -6.40 3.05
N LEU A 339 19.72 -5.10 2.84
CA LEU A 339 20.75 -4.12 3.06
C LEU A 339 20.98 -4.00 4.57
N SER A 340 22.20 -4.24 5.04
CA SER A 340 22.55 -3.98 6.44
C SER A 340 22.34 -2.49 6.71
N CYS A 341 21.17 -2.12 7.20
CA CYS A 341 20.93 -0.80 7.74
C CYS A 341 21.92 -0.59 8.88
N ARG A 342 22.89 0.31 8.72
CA ARG A 342 23.49 0.97 9.87
C ARG A 342 22.36 1.80 10.50
N LEU A 343 21.59 1.16 11.37
CA LEU A 343 20.76 1.83 12.35
C LEU A 343 21.71 2.78 13.07
N ALA A 344 21.51 4.08 12.92
CA ALA A 344 22.22 5.06 13.72
C ALA A 344 21.81 4.79 15.18
N ALA A 345 22.62 3.99 15.86
CA ALA A 345 22.53 3.82 17.28
C ALA A 345 22.84 5.21 17.89
N HIS A 346 21.79 5.87 18.37
CA HIS A 346 21.98 6.98 19.29
C HIS A 346 22.58 6.37 20.55
N SER A 347 23.92 6.41 20.63
CA SER A 347 24.61 6.15 21.87
C SER A 347 24.19 7.27 22.87
N THR A 348 23.29 6.92 23.77
CA THR A 348 23.13 7.66 25.02
C THR A 348 24.39 7.47 25.81
N SER A 349 25.37 8.34 25.62
CA SER A 349 26.48 8.51 26.55
C SER A 349 25.95 9.26 27.75
N THR A 350 25.57 8.53 28.79
CA THR A 350 25.45 9.04 30.14
C THR A 350 26.87 9.46 30.63
N ARG A 351 27.05 10.74 30.88
CA ARG A 351 27.99 11.23 31.87
C ARG A 351 27.23 12.02 32.92
#